data_c93bf99ef4305ec9d9b791305817232a
#
_entry.id   c93bf99ef4305ec9d9b791305817232a
#
_cell.length_a   1.000
_cell.length_b   1.000
_cell.length_c   1.000
_cell.angle_alpha   90.00
_cell.angle_beta   90.00
_cell.angle_gamma   90.00
#
_symmetry.space_group_name_H-M   'P 1'
#
loop_
_entity.id
_entity.type
_entity.pdbx_description
1 polymer ?
#
loop_
_entity_poly.entity_id
_entity_poly.type
_entity_poly.pdbx_seq_one_letter_code
_entity_poly.pdbx_strand_id
1 'polypeptide(L)'
;EVVSGYTAFIIGIRSIVPEAVMTVQYTNIWEDYYLEKVCAEQLIDEGCVVISQHSDTTGPAVACEETDSSRPVYYISYNDSMADIAPTTYLTGTKINWEPYIEQAVAAVLKKKNIEDCINGNIHGNDVSAGFEQDWIQMLALNEFTAAEGSRECIDTLVQKFKRKQLQVFCGEYTGTDIND
;
A
#
# COMPACT_ATOMS: atom_id res chain seq x y z
N GLU A 1 7.59 -2.82 8.91
CA GLU A 1 6.90 -2.16 7.78
C GLU A 1 5.41 -2.52 7.72
N VAL A 2 5.03 -3.80 7.90
CA VAL A 2 3.64 -4.26 7.78
C VAL A 2 2.71 -3.53 8.76
N VAL A 3 3.12 -3.40 10.04
CA VAL A 3 2.33 -2.68 11.06
C VAL A 3 2.12 -1.22 10.69
N SER A 4 3.15 -0.52 10.22
CA SER A 4 3.01 0.87 9.79
C SER A 4 2.12 0.99 8.55
N GLY A 5 2.21 0.02 7.61
CA GLY A 5 1.39 -0.02 6.41
C GLY A 5 -0.11 -0.13 6.72
N TYR A 6 -0.53 -1.16 7.45
CA TYR A 6 -1.95 -1.31 7.77
C TYR A 6 -2.45 -0.23 8.74
N THR A 7 -1.59 0.30 9.61
CA THR A 7 -1.97 1.43 10.47
C THR A 7 -2.23 2.69 9.64
N ALA A 8 -1.37 3.00 8.67
CA ALA A 8 -1.59 4.09 7.74
C ALA A 8 -2.90 3.91 6.95
N PHE A 9 -3.17 2.67 6.52
CA PHE A 9 -4.36 2.32 5.78
C PHE A 9 -5.64 2.62 6.58
N ILE A 10 -5.75 2.16 7.83
CA ILE A 10 -6.94 2.43 8.66
C ILE A 10 -7.05 3.90 9.03
N ILE A 11 -5.95 4.62 9.25
CA ILE A 11 -5.98 6.07 9.49
C ILE A 11 -6.57 6.78 8.27
N GLY A 12 -6.15 6.40 7.06
CA GLY A 12 -6.70 6.94 5.82
C GLY A 12 -8.19 6.68 5.68
N ILE A 13 -8.65 5.46 5.90
CA ILE A 13 -10.07 5.11 5.86
C ILE A 13 -10.87 5.93 6.88
N ARG A 14 -10.40 6.01 8.12
CA ARG A 14 -11.09 6.75 9.19
C ARG A 14 -11.13 8.25 8.99
N SER A 15 -10.29 8.79 8.14
CA SER A 15 -10.38 10.21 7.76
C SER A 15 -11.66 10.52 6.96
N ILE A 16 -12.30 9.50 6.38
CA ILE A 16 -13.54 9.59 5.59
C ILE A 16 -14.70 8.87 6.31
N VAL A 17 -14.43 7.70 6.89
CA VAL A 17 -15.39 6.85 7.61
C VAL A 17 -14.88 6.63 9.04
N PRO A 18 -15.15 7.55 9.99
CA PRO A 18 -14.56 7.53 11.33
C PRO A 18 -14.80 6.24 12.12
N GLU A 19 -15.94 5.59 11.92
CA GLU A 19 -16.34 4.33 12.57
C GLU A 19 -15.83 3.07 11.89
N ALA A 20 -15.03 3.16 10.83
CA ALA A 20 -14.49 2.01 10.14
C ALA A 20 -13.65 1.13 11.09
N VAL A 21 -13.85 -0.17 10.97
CA VAL A 21 -13.09 -1.20 11.70
C VAL A 21 -12.22 -1.95 10.71
N MET A 22 -11.02 -2.30 11.12
CA MET A 22 -10.10 -3.13 10.36
C MET A 22 -9.79 -4.40 11.16
N THR A 23 -9.96 -5.53 10.52
CA THR A 23 -9.49 -6.83 11.01
C THR A 23 -8.19 -7.18 10.30
N VAL A 24 -7.22 -7.69 11.04
CA VAL A 24 -5.91 -8.10 10.50
C VAL A 24 -5.68 -9.56 10.79
N GLN A 25 -5.33 -10.32 9.76
CA GLN A 25 -4.87 -11.71 9.88
C GLN A 25 -3.43 -11.81 9.42
N TYR A 26 -2.61 -12.56 10.16
CA TYR A 26 -1.20 -12.81 9.84
C TYR A 26 -1.02 -14.21 9.26
N THR A 27 -0.47 -14.28 8.05
CA THR A 27 -0.06 -15.55 7.42
C THR A 27 1.26 -16.07 8.00
N ASN A 28 2.06 -15.19 8.62
CA ASN A 28 3.43 -15.47 9.09
C ASN A 28 4.40 -15.97 8.00
N ILE A 29 4.04 -15.77 6.73
CA ILE A 29 4.84 -16.07 5.55
C ILE A 29 4.51 -15.02 4.46
N TRP A 30 5.50 -14.69 3.64
CA TRP A 30 5.30 -13.69 2.58
C TRP A 30 4.54 -14.23 1.37
N GLU A 31 4.74 -15.51 1.05
CA GLU A 31 4.22 -16.12 -0.16
C GLU A 31 3.61 -17.50 0.13
N ASP A 32 2.29 -17.58 0.20
CA ASP A 32 1.51 -18.84 0.21
C ASP A 32 0.12 -18.55 -0.34
N TYR A 33 -0.08 -18.87 -1.61
CA TYR A 33 -1.33 -18.60 -2.32
C TYR A 33 -2.57 -19.15 -1.61
N TYR A 34 -2.50 -20.39 -1.14
CA TYR A 34 -3.67 -21.03 -0.51
C TYR A 34 -3.99 -20.45 0.85
N LEU A 35 -2.95 -20.21 1.66
CA LEU A 35 -3.12 -19.60 2.98
C LEU A 35 -3.64 -18.17 2.87
N GLU A 36 -3.08 -17.36 1.97
CA GLU A 36 -3.51 -15.99 1.72
C GLU A 36 -4.95 -15.92 1.23
N LYS A 37 -5.34 -16.83 0.30
CA LYS A 37 -6.72 -16.92 -0.17
C LYS A 37 -7.68 -17.29 0.97
N VAL A 38 -7.36 -18.31 1.76
CA VAL A 38 -8.19 -18.73 2.91
C VAL A 38 -8.32 -17.61 3.95
N CYS A 39 -7.24 -16.89 4.26
CA CYS A 39 -7.30 -15.74 5.16
C CYS A 39 -8.23 -14.64 4.62
N ALA A 40 -8.17 -14.35 3.33
CA ALA A 40 -9.07 -13.38 2.70
C ALA A 40 -10.54 -13.85 2.73
N GLU A 41 -10.81 -15.11 2.42
CA GLU A 41 -12.15 -15.72 2.50
C GLU A 41 -12.71 -15.62 3.94
N GLN A 42 -11.91 -15.88 4.97
CA GLN A 42 -12.32 -15.74 6.36
C GLN A 42 -12.67 -14.28 6.71
N LEU A 43 -11.85 -13.31 6.29
CA LEU A 43 -12.16 -11.89 6.49
C LEU A 43 -13.45 -11.47 5.78
N ILE A 44 -13.71 -12.00 4.58
CA ILE A 44 -14.94 -11.78 3.83
C ILE A 44 -16.15 -12.37 4.58
N ASP A 45 -16.02 -13.57 5.11
CA ASP A 45 -17.07 -14.24 5.91
C ASP A 45 -17.36 -13.49 7.21
N GLU A 46 -16.34 -12.84 7.81
CA GLU A 46 -16.49 -11.95 8.96
C GLU A 46 -17.17 -10.62 8.61
N GLY A 47 -17.42 -10.34 7.33
CA GLY A 47 -18.13 -9.16 6.85
C GLY A 47 -17.23 -8.02 6.37
N CYS A 48 -15.95 -8.25 6.14
CA CYS A 48 -15.10 -7.27 5.49
C CYS A 48 -15.57 -7.01 4.05
N VAL A 49 -15.65 -5.74 3.66
CA VAL A 49 -16.12 -5.30 2.35
C VAL A 49 -14.98 -4.76 1.47
N VAL A 50 -13.80 -4.60 2.05
CA VAL A 50 -12.55 -4.24 1.36
C VAL A 50 -11.44 -5.12 1.91
N ILE A 51 -10.71 -5.78 1.04
CA ILE A 51 -9.54 -6.58 1.37
C ILE A 51 -8.30 -5.89 0.81
N SER A 52 -7.23 -5.90 1.61
CA SER A 52 -5.89 -5.49 1.17
C SER A 52 -4.87 -6.44 1.78
N GLN A 53 -3.66 -6.46 1.23
CA GLN A 53 -2.60 -7.37 1.68
C GLN A 53 -1.24 -6.68 1.72
N HIS A 54 -0.31 -7.30 2.44
CA HIS A 54 1.13 -7.04 2.37
C HIS A 54 1.92 -8.29 1.96
N SER A 55 1.25 -9.44 1.82
CA SER A 55 1.78 -10.67 1.27
C SER A 55 1.82 -10.63 -0.27
N ASP A 56 2.42 -11.62 -0.92
CA ASP A 56 2.94 -11.47 -2.27
C ASP A 56 2.15 -12.20 -3.36
N THR A 57 1.09 -12.97 -2.99
CA THR A 57 0.36 -13.76 -3.98
C THR A 57 -0.93 -13.13 -4.47
N THR A 58 -1.52 -13.71 -5.51
CA THR A 58 -2.81 -13.30 -6.05
C THR A 58 -4.00 -13.85 -5.26
N GLY A 59 -3.79 -14.68 -4.23
CA GLY A 59 -4.83 -15.35 -3.47
C GLY A 59 -5.95 -14.43 -2.97
N PRO A 60 -5.66 -13.32 -2.28
CA PRO A 60 -6.67 -12.39 -1.79
C PRO A 60 -7.48 -11.70 -2.89
N ALA A 61 -6.84 -11.37 -4.02
CA ALA A 61 -7.52 -10.79 -5.18
C ALA A 61 -8.53 -11.78 -5.78
N VAL A 62 -8.10 -13.06 -5.91
CA VAL A 62 -9.00 -14.15 -6.39
C VAL A 62 -10.16 -14.36 -5.43
N ALA A 63 -9.94 -14.35 -4.11
CA ALA A 63 -10.99 -14.48 -3.11
C ALA A 63 -12.06 -13.37 -3.27
N CYS A 64 -11.64 -12.14 -3.51
CA CYS A 64 -12.56 -11.03 -3.75
C CYS A 64 -13.35 -11.20 -5.06
N GLU A 65 -12.67 -11.62 -6.14
CA GLU A 65 -13.30 -11.79 -7.45
C GLU A 65 -14.31 -12.95 -7.48
N GLU A 66 -14.12 -13.97 -6.66
CA GLU A 66 -15.02 -15.12 -6.54
C GLU A 66 -16.24 -14.85 -5.64
N THR A 67 -16.36 -13.67 -5.03
CA THR A 67 -17.53 -13.31 -4.21
C THR A 67 -18.77 -13.15 -5.07
N ASP A 68 -19.95 -13.31 -4.44
CA ASP A 68 -21.24 -13.05 -5.10
C ASP A 68 -21.32 -11.58 -5.56
N SER A 69 -21.53 -11.37 -6.83
CA SER A 69 -21.66 -10.04 -7.45
C SER A 69 -22.79 -9.17 -6.84
N SER A 70 -23.74 -9.78 -6.13
CA SER A 70 -24.78 -9.05 -5.38
C SER A 70 -24.24 -8.43 -4.08
N ARG A 71 -23.07 -8.85 -3.62
CA ARG A 71 -22.36 -8.35 -2.42
C ARG A 71 -20.86 -8.26 -2.71
N PRO A 72 -20.44 -7.38 -3.62
CA PRO A 72 -19.05 -7.31 -4.04
C PRO A 72 -18.16 -6.94 -2.86
N VAL A 73 -17.00 -7.59 -2.76
CA VAL A 73 -15.92 -7.25 -1.85
C VAL A 73 -14.78 -6.69 -2.69
N TYR A 74 -14.39 -5.46 -2.41
CA TYR A 74 -13.39 -4.76 -3.20
C TYR A 74 -11.97 -5.09 -2.75
N TYR A 75 -11.05 -5.01 -3.71
CA TYR A 75 -9.65 -5.33 -3.46
C TYR A 75 -8.74 -4.14 -3.74
N ILE A 76 -7.81 -3.89 -2.81
CA ILE A 76 -6.74 -2.90 -2.93
C ILE A 76 -5.39 -3.61 -2.86
N SER A 77 -4.62 -3.51 -3.93
CA SER A 77 -3.37 -4.25 -4.05
C SER A 77 -2.17 -3.52 -3.44
N TYR A 78 -1.10 -4.28 -3.26
CA TYR A 78 0.21 -3.83 -2.82
C TYR A 78 1.28 -4.24 -3.83
N ASN A 79 2.12 -3.29 -4.22
CA ASN A 79 3.25 -3.42 -5.16
C ASN A 79 2.91 -3.74 -6.61
N ASP A 80 1.92 -4.56 -6.89
CA ASP A 80 1.59 -4.95 -8.26
C ASP A 80 0.10 -4.81 -8.55
N SER A 81 -0.24 -4.61 -9.81
CA SER A 81 -1.64 -4.50 -10.23
C SER A 81 -2.28 -5.88 -10.34
N MET A 82 -3.43 -6.03 -9.70
CA MET A 82 -4.24 -7.24 -9.81
C MET A 82 -5.49 -7.04 -10.70
N ALA A 83 -5.47 -6.02 -11.57
CA ALA A 83 -6.60 -5.72 -12.44
C ALA A 83 -6.97 -6.87 -13.40
N ASP A 84 -5.98 -7.63 -13.85
CA ASP A 84 -6.22 -8.79 -14.73
C ASP A 84 -6.72 -10.03 -13.96
N ILE A 85 -6.46 -10.08 -12.64
CA ILE A 85 -6.83 -11.18 -11.75
C ILE A 85 -8.24 -10.95 -11.17
N ALA A 86 -8.52 -9.70 -10.79
CA ALA A 86 -9.76 -9.30 -10.14
C ALA A 86 -10.44 -8.12 -10.88
N PRO A 87 -10.81 -8.29 -12.16
CA PRO A 87 -11.26 -7.18 -13.00
C PRO A 87 -12.53 -6.49 -12.52
N THR A 88 -13.38 -7.18 -11.73
CA THR A 88 -14.64 -6.62 -11.24
C THR A 88 -14.59 -6.14 -9.81
N THR A 89 -13.53 -6.44 -9.06
CA THR A 89 -13.40 -6.09 -7.63
C THR A 89 -12.15 -5.26 -7.32
N TYR A 90 -11.10 -5.33 -8.14
CA TYR A 90 -9.90 -4.49 -7.98
C TYR A 90 -10.25 -3.01 -8.09
N LEU A 91 -9.72 -2.20 -7.17
CA LEU A 91 -9.84 -0.75 -7.17
C LEU A 91 -8.57 -0.06 -7.66
N THR A 92 -7.51 -0.19 -6.93
CA THR A 92 -6.20 0.43 -7.14
C THR A 92 -5.18 -0.20 -6.19
N GLY A 93 -4.02 0.40 -6.08
CA GLY A 93 -3.00 0.04 -5.11
C GLY A 93 -1.87 1.05 -5.11
N THR A 94 -0.83 0.76 -4.35
CA THR A 94 0.43 1.50 -4.35
C THR A 94 1.57 0.57 -4.70
N LYS A 95 2.61 1.10 -5.33
CA LYS A 95 3.84 0.37 -5.60
C LYS A 95 5.07 1.17 -5.18
N ILE A 96 6.14 0.44 -4.86
CA ILE A 96 7.48 1.02 -4.73
C ILE A 96 8.05 1.21 -6.14
N ASN A 97 8.49 2.42 -6.43
CA ASN A 97 9.25 2.71 -7.65
C ASN A 97 10.74 2.66 -7.33
N TRP A 98 11.39 1.57 -7.69
CA TRP A 98 12.81 1.35 -7.42
C TRP A 98 13.75 2.15 -8.34
N GLU A 99 13.25 2.64 -9.48
CA GLU A 99 14.05 3.30 -10.52
C GLU A 99 14.87 4.48 -9.95
N PRO A 100 14.29 5.47 -9.24
CA PRO A 100 15.07 6.61 -8.75
C PRO A 100 16.19 6.22 -7.78
N TYR A 101 15.93 5.21 -6.92
CA TYR A 101 16.96 4.71 -6.00
C TYR A 101 18.11 4.04 -6.76
N ILE A 102 17.79 3.13 -7.68
CA ILE A 102 18.79 2.36 -8.42
C ILE A 102 19.63 3.29 -9.29
N GLU A 103 19.03 4.26 -9.98
CA GLU A 103 19.76 5.25 -10.78
C GLU A 103 20.77 6.05 -9.93
N GLN A 104 20.32 6.54 -8.77
CA GLN A 104 21.17 7.31 -7.87
C GLN A 104 22.29 6.45 -7.26
N ALA A 105 21.99 5.21 -6.85
CA ALA A 105 22.98 4.28 -6.33
C ALA A 105 24.04 3.93 -7.38
N VAL A 106 23.64 3.62 -8.60
CA VAL A 106 24.58 3.35 -9.72
C VAL A 106 25.43 4.59 -10.02
N ALA A 107 24.83 5.78 -10.07
CA ALA A 107 25.55 7.02 -10.29
C ALA A 107 26.58 7.31 -9.19
N ALA A 108 26.26 7.00 -7.93
CA ALA A 108 27.18 7.14 -6.79
C ALA A 108 28.40 6.22 -6.95
N VAL A 109 28.16 4.93 -7.26
CA VAL A 109 29.24 3.95 -7.48
C VAL A 109 30.14 4.36 -8.63
N LEU A 110 29.59 4.79 -9.77
CA LEU A 110 30.37 5.27 -10.92
C LEU A 110 31.22 6.50 -10.58
N LYS A 111 30.74 7.37 -9.69
CA LYS A 111 31.45 8.55 -9.21
C LYS A 111 32.38 8.26 -8.03
N LYS A 112 32.47 7.01 -7.57
CA LYS A 112 33.24 6.58 -6.39
C LYS A 112 32.85 7.36 -5.12
N LYS A 113 31.57 7.60 -4.93
CA LYS A 113 30.99 8.24 -3.74
C LYS A 113 30.21 7.20 -2.95
N ASN A 114 29.98 7.49 -1.66
CA ASN A 114 29.05 6.68 -0.87
C ASN A 114 27.62 6.87 -1.40
N ILE A 115 26.83 5.82 -1.34
CA ILE A 115 25.43 5.84 -1.81
C ILE A 115 24.62 6.82 -0.97
N GLU A 116 24.82 6.82 0.34
CA GLU A 116 24.15 7.68 1.32
C GLU A 116 24.31 9.18 1.02
N ASP A 117 25.45 9.58 0.45
CA ASP A 117 25.72 10.98 0.08
C ASP A 117 25.01 11.41 -1.22
N CYS A 118 24.42 10.48 -1.94
CA CYS A 118 23.89 10.69 -3.28
C CYS A 118 22.40 10.41 -3.42
N ILE A 119 21.79 9.72 -2.48
CA ILE A 119 20.37 9.34 -2.51
C ILE A 119 19.50 10.52 -2.08
N ASN A 120 18.44 10.77 -2.83
CA ASN A 120 17.40 11.72 -2.48
C ASN A 120 16.32 11.05 -1.61
N GLY A 121 16.67 10.75 -0.37
CA GLY A 121 15.80 10.13 0.63
C GLY A 121 16.19 10.53 2.05
N ASN A 122 15.38 10.14 3.02
CA ASN A 122 15.70 10.29 4.43
C ASN A 122 16.48 9.06 4.88
N ILE A 123 17.62 9.29 5.54
CA ILE A 123 18.50 8.23 6.02
C ILE A 123 18.38 8.18 7.55
N HIS A 124 18.07 7.00 8.06
CA HIS A 124 17.99 6.68 9.48
C HIS A 124 18.79 5.40 9.72
N GLY A 125 20.01 5.53 10.30
CA GLY A 125 20.90 4.39 10.50
C GLY A 125 21.19 3.68 9.16
N ASN A 126 20.77 2.44 9.04
CA ASN A 126 20.91 1.63 7.82
C ASN A 126 19.70 1.70 6.88
N ASP A 127 18.65 2.43 7.24
CA ASP A 127 17.43 2.52 6.47
C ASP A 127 17.38 3.80 5.63
N VAL A 128 16.81 3.67 4.45
CA VAL A 128 16.54 4.80 3.57
C VAL A 128 15.05 4.80 3.24
N SER A 129 14.41 5.95 3.42
CA SER A 129 12.99 6.13 3.10
C SER A 129 12.75 7.33 2.20
N ALA A 130 11.77 7.21 1.33
CA ALA A 130 11.26 8.29 0.49
C ALA A 130 9.79 8.01 0.14
N GLY A 131 9.12 9.01 -0.42
CA GLY A 131 7.70 8.91 -0.70
C GLY A 131 7.32 9.44 -2.08
N PHE A 132 6.09 9.94 -2.19
CA PHE A 132 5.57 10.53 -3.42
C PHE A 132 6.37 11.75 -3.92
N GLU A 133 7.00 12.51 -3.01
CA GLU A 133 7.78 13.69 -3.37
C GLU A 133 9.00 13.31 -4.22
N GLN A 134 9.67 12.21 -3.88
CA GLN A 134 10.85 11.70 -4.58
C GLN A 134 10.50 10.69 -5.67
N ASP A 135 9.21 10.45 -5.91
CA ASP A 135 8.70 9.44 -6.84
C ASP A 135 9.10 7.99 -6.51
N TRP A 136 9.39 7.70 -5.22
CA TRP A 136 9.68 6.33 -4.78
C TRP A 136 8.41 5.52 -4.50
N ILE A 137 7.27 6.20 -4.30
CA ILE A 137 5.95 5.60 -4.19
C ILE A 137 5.08 6.13 -5.32
N GLN A 138 4.38 5.23 -5.99
CA GLN A 138 3.45 5.56 -7.06
C GLN A 138 2.10 4.87 -6.83
N MET A 139 1.02 5.51 -7.28
CA MET A 139 -0.28 4.86 -7.36
C MET A 139 -0.32 3.94 -8.58
N LEU A 140 -0.90 2.77 -8.39
CA LEU A 140 -1.31 1.91 -9.50
C LEU A 140 -2.55 2.48 -10.20
N ALA A 141 -2.80 2.02 -11.42
CA ALA A 141 -3.96 2.48 -12.18
C ALA A 141 -5.27 2.21 -11.41
N LEU A 142 -6.12 3.23 -11.35
CA LEU A 142 -7.47 3.09 -10.82
C LEU A 142 -8.33 2.32 -11.82
N ASN A 143 -9.06 1.33 -11.33
CA ASN A 143 -10.11 0.67 -12.11
C ASN A 143 -11.36 1.54 -12.13
N GLU A 144 -11.53 2.31 -13.19
CA GLU A 144 -12.64 3.27 -13.35
C GLU A 144 -14.01 2.58 -13.41
N PHE A 145 -14.09 1.29 -13.75
CA PHE A 145 -15.35 0.55 -13.80
C PHE A 145 -15.85 0.15 -12.42
N THR A 146 -14.91 -0.01 -11.46
CA THR A 146 -15.19 -0.49 -10.10
C THR A 146 -15.23 0.66 -9.10
N ALA A 147 -14.42 1.69 -9.34
CA ALA A 147 -14.29 2.83 -8.44
C ALA A 147 -15.53 3.73 -8.47
N ALA A 148 -15.84 4.34 -7.33
CA ALA A 148 -16.89 5.35 -7.25
C ALA A 148 -16.52 6.60 -8.06
N GLU A 149 -17.52 7.32 -8.54
CA GLU A 149 -17.36 8.61 -9.23
C GLU A 149 -16.56 9.60 -8.33
N GLY A 150 -15.61 10.30 -8.93
CA GLY A 150 -14.73 11.25 -8.22
C GLY A 150 -13.54 10.64 -7.51
N SER A 151 -13.37 9.31 -7.53
CA SER A 151 -12.23 8.63 -6.89
C SER A 151 -10.88 9.07 -7.45
N ARG A 152 -10.78 9.24 -8.77
CA ARG A 152 -9.54 9.69 -9.43
C ARG A 152 -9.12 11.07 -8.94
N GLU A 153 -10.01 12.03 -8.98
CA GLU A 153 -9.74 13.41 -8.56
C GLU A 153 -9.36 13.48 -7.07
N CYS A 154 -9.99 12.63 -6.26
CA CYS A 154 -9.68 12.53 -4.84
C CYS A 154 -8.25 11.99 -4.64
N ILE A 155 -7.89 10.89 -5.32
CA ILE A 155 -6.56 10.27 -5.26
C ILE A 155 -5.50 11.28 -5.74
N ASP A 156 -5.71 11.91 -6.90
CA ASP A 156 -4.77 12.88 -7.47
C ASP A 156 -4.54 14.05 -6.52
N THR A 157 -5.62 14.54 -5.90
CA THR A 157 -5.54 15.61 -4.89
C THR A 157 -4.73 15.20 -3.68
N LEU A 158 -4.92 13.98 -3.17
CA LEU A 158 -4.17 13.47 -2.02
C LEU A 158 -2.70 13.27 -2.37
N VAL A 159 -2.38 12.69 -3.52
CA VAL A 159 -0.99 12.55 -4.01
C VAL A 159 -0.30 13.90 -4.10
N GLN A 160 -1.00 14.94 -4.63
CA GLN A 160 -0.44 16.29 -4.67
C GLN A 160 -0.18 16.88 -3.27
N LYS A 161 -1.06 16.62 -2.30
CA LYS A 161 -0.85 17.05 -0.91
C LYS A 161 0.37 16.37 -0.29
N PHE A 162 0.58 15.08 -0.53
CA PHE A 162 1.79 14.38 -0.10
C PHE A 162 3.05 14.96 -0.74
N LYS A 163 3.05 15.16 -2.06
CA LYS A 163 4.19 15.77 -2.79
C LYS A 163 4.54 17.17 -2.27
N ARG A 164 3.57 17.91 -1.77
CA ARG A 164 3.77 19.26 -1.21
C ARG A 164 4.00 19.26 0.31
N LYS A 165 4.11 18.11 0.96
CA LYS A 165 4.23 17.96 2.43
C LYS A 165 3.08 18.63 3.20
N GLN A 166 1.90 18.68 2.59
CA GLN A 166 0.67 19.25 3.18
C GLN A 166 -0.16 18.19 3.91
N LEU A 167 0.20 16.93 3.77
CA LEU A 167 -0.44 15.80 4.43
C LEU A 167 0.65 14.91 5.03
N GLN A 168 0.47 14.58 6.30
CA GLN A 168 1.32 13.65 7.03
C GLN A 168 0.41 12.58 7.65
N VAL A 169 0.73 11.31 7.40
CA VAL A 169 -0.08 10.17 7.88
C VAL A 169 0.03 10.02 9.39
N PHE A 170 1.27 9.98 9.89
CA PHE A 170 1.53 9.86 11.31
C PHE A 170 1.84 11.24 11.87
N CYS A 171 0.92 11.76 12.68
CA CYS A 171 1.08 13.05 13.37
C CYS A 171 0.56 12.92 14.79
N GLY A 172 1.31 13.49 15.75
CA GLY A 172 0.99 13.44 17.18
C GLY A 172 2.19 13.05 18.02
N GLU A 173 1.95 12.84 19.31
CA GLU A 173 2.95 12.33 20.21
C GLU A 173 2.93 10.80 20.16
N TYR A 174 4.03 10.21 19.77
CA TYR A 174 4.23 8.76 19.79
C TYR A 174 5.06 8.40 21.02
N THR A 175 4.59 7.41 21.77
CA THR A 175 5.35 6.81 22.86
C THR A 175 5.65 5.36 22.49
N GLY A 176 6.89 4.99 22.51
CA GLY A 176 7.34 3.63 22.18
C GLY A 176 8.85 3.57 22.04
N THR A 177 9.36 2.38 21.92
CA THR A 177 10.76 2.11 21.59
C THR A 177 10.81 1.57 20.17
N ASP A 178 11.64 2.16 19.32
CA ASP A 178 11.95 1.57 18.02
C ASP A 178 12.68 0.25 18.26
N ILE A 179 12.17 -0.83 17.74
CA ILE A 179 12.78 -2.15 17.88
C ILE A 179 14.02 -2.35 17.00
N ASN A 180 14.30 -1.40 16.12
CA ASN A 180 15.45 -1.40 15.21
C ASN A 180 16.59 -0.48 15.68
N ASP A 181 16.42 0.21 16.80
CA ASP A 181 17.47 1.02 17.45
C ASP A 181 18.40 0.16 18.31
#